data_ee755b80b09404e19a66a351c6cd0b55
#
_entry.id   ee755b80b09404e19a66a351c6cd0b55
#
_cell.length_a   1.000
_cell.length_b   1.000
_cell.length_c   1.000
_cell.angle_alpha   90.00
_cell.angle_beta   90.00
_cell.angle_gamma   90.00
#
_symmetry.space_group_name_H-M   'P 1'
#
loop_
_entity.id
_entity.type
_entity.pdbx_description
1 polymer ?
#
loop_
_entity_poly.entity_id
_entity_poly.type
_entity_poly.pdbx_seq_one_letter_code
_entity_poly.pdbx_strand_id
1 'polypeptide(L)'
;MRVATIFTHYFEICTLTIVIFGYLGLSLSQTKQETKTMAQKTITSSAFGDSKPHYELLDGLRGVAALLVIWYHVWEGFAFVGGGMIENFNHGYLAVDFFFMLSGFVISYAYDDRWGKMSLKGFFTRRLIRLHPMLIMGAVVGTITFLIQGSTQWDGTQTPFGWVMLALLLTMFFIPALPGARYEVRGNGEMFPLNGPSWSLFFEYIGNILYALIIRKLSTRALKWWTAILGVALAYFAVMDVSGYGSIGIGWTIDTVNFWGGLVRMLFPFSLGMVLAREFKPIKVKGAFWICSALLVILFAVPYLEGEYLNGLYEIFCIMMVFPILVWIGASGSTTDNASTKVCNFLGDISYPVYIIHYPFMYLFYYWMMQKPQCPTFGEALPVVAILIIGVIVLAYIILKLYDEPVRRWLAKKFIKA
;
A
#
# COMPACT_ATOMS: atom_id res chain seq x y z
N MET A 1 -3.92 30.93 -4.91
CA MET A 1 -2.44 30.97 -5.03
C MET A 1 -1.73 29.78 -4.36
N ARG A 2 -1.97 29.44 -3.07
CA ARG A 2 -1.25 28.35 -2.38
C ARG A 2 -1.51 26.93 -2.97
N VAL A 3 -2.71 26.64 -3.45
CA VAL A 3 -3.06 25.34 -4.04
C VAL A 3 -2.36 25.15 -5.39
N ALA A 4 -2.37 26.16 -6.25
CA ALA A 4 -1.67 26.13 -7.54
C ALA A 4 -0.16 25.84 -7.38
N THR A 5 0.49 26.41 -6.34
CA THR A 5 1.91 26.15 -6.07
C THR A 5 2.17 24.69 -5.63
N ILE A 6 1.22 24.05 -4.93
CA ILE A 6 1.31 22.63 -4.55
C ILE A 6 1.18 21.75 -5.80
N PHE A 7 0.21 22.05 -6.69
CA PHE A 7 0.04 21.32 -7.95
C PHE A 7 1.26 21.46 -8.87
N THR A 8 1.82 22.66 -9.00
CA THR A 8 3.06 22.87 -9.79
C THR A 8 4.19 22.01 -9.24
N HIS A 9 4.35 21.98 -7.92
CA HIS A 9 5.40 21.19 -7.27
C HIS A 9 5.17 19.67 -7.36
N TYR A 10 3.90 19.24 -7.30
CA TYR A 10 3.53 17.86 -7.59
C TYR A 10 3.96 17.48 -9.01
N PHE A 11 3.61 18.30 -9.99
CA PHE A 11 3.96 18.06 -11.39
C PHE A 11 5.47 18.03 -11.62
N GLU A 12 6.23 18.93 -10.99
CA GLU A 12 7.70 18.94 -11.05
C GLU A 12 8.31 17.64 -10.48
N ILE A 13 7.84 17.17 -9.31
CA ILE A 13 8.35 15.92 -8.72
C ILE A 13 8.00 14.72 -9.59
N CYS A 14 6.78 14.64 -10.10
CA CYS A 14 6.36 13.57 -11.00
C CYS A 14 7.20 13.56 -12.29
N THR A 15 7.34 14.72 -12.93
CA THR A 15 8.12 14.87 -14.18
C THR A 15 9.59 14.53 -13.95
N LEU A 16 10.19 15.02 -12.86
CA LEU A 16 11.59 14.71 -12.52
C LEU A 16 11.80 13.24 -12.22
N THR A 17 10.85 12.59 -11.56
CA THR A 17 10.93 11.15 -11.29
C THR A 17 10.88 10.36 -12.60
N ILE A 18 10.05 10.77 -13.57
CA ILE A 18 9.98 10.18 -14.91
C ILE A 18 11.27 10.39 -15.70
N VAL A 19 11.84 11.61 -15.66
CA VAL A 19 13.11 11.95 -16.34
C VAL A 19 14.27 11.11 -15.78
N ILE A 20 14.31 10.91 -14.45
CA ILE A 20 15.34 10.05 -13.82
C ILE A 20 15.19 8.62 -14.29
N PHE A 21 13.97 8.13 -14.47
CA PHE A 21 13.73 6.79 -15.00
C PHE A 21 14.35 6.63 -16.39
N GLY A 22 14.23 7.62 -17.26
CA GLY A 22 14.88 7.65 -18.56
C GLY A 22 16.42 7.67 -18.48
N TYR A 23 16.98 8.44 -17.53
CA TYR A 23 18.43 8.54 -17.32
C TYR A 23 19.05 7.27 -16.72
N LEU A 24 18.37 6.60 -15.79
CA LEU A 24 18.86 5.34 -15.20
C LEU A 24 18.88 4.20 -16.21
N GLY A 25 17.93 4.17 -17.17
CA GLY A 25 17.95 3.23 -18.29
C GLY A 25 19.17 3.39 -19.19
N LEU A 26 19.72 4.60 -19.30
CA LEU A 26 20.92 4.91 -20.08
C LEU A 26 22.22 4.75 -19.28
N SER A 27 22.19 4.89 -17.95
CA SER A 27 23.40 4.85 -17.08
C SER A 27 23.81 3.45 -16.65
N LEU A 28 22.95 2.44 -16.72
CA LEU A 28 23.29 1.05 -16.40
C LEU A 28 24.33 0.44 -17.36
N SER A 29 24.68 1.15 -18.44
CA SER A 29 25.75 0.75 -19.37
C SER A 29 27.14 1.21 -18.96
N GLN A 30 27.33 2.08 -17.98
CA GLN A 30 28.63 2.72 -17.71
C GLN A 30 29.24 2.54 -16.31
N THR A 31 28.57 1.93 -15.33
CA THR A 31 29.14 1.86 -13.97
C THR A 31 29.47 0.46 -13.52
N LYS A 32 30.50 -0.10 -14.10
CA LYS A 32 31.28 -1.25 -13.57
C LYS A 32 32.62 -0.74 -13.04
N GLN A 33 32.62 0.14 -12.06
CA GLN A 33 33.82 0.43 -11.26
C GLN A 33 33.54 1.51 -10.22
N GLU A 34 33.20 1.08 -9.01
CA GLU A 34 33.50 1.75 -7.74
C GLU A 34 32.67 1.11 -6.62
N THR A 35 32.98 -0.14 -6.34
CA THR A 35 32.45 -0.81 -5.14
C THR A 35 33.61 -1.12 -4.21
N LYS A 36 33.96 -0.19 -3.34
CA LYS A 36 34.60 -0.50 -2.04
C LYS A 36 34.45 0.69 -1.09
N THR A 37 33.90 0.36 0.10
CA THR A 37 34.00 1.13 1.34
C THR A 37 33.00 2.28 1.51
N MET A 38 31.79 1.96 1.98
CA MET A 38 31.10 2.80 2.98
C MET A 38 30.34 1.91 3.94
N ALA A 39 30.75 1.96 5.20
CA ALA A 39 30.02 1.37 6.31
C ALA A 39 28.61 1.93 6.32
N GLN A 40 27.65 1.04 6.35
CA GLN A 40 26.23 1.28 6.24
C GLN A 40 25.73 1.91 7.54
N LYS A 41 25.71 3.23 7.62
CA LYS A 41 24.79 3.93 8.50
C LYS A 41 23.45 3.91 7.78
N THR A 42 22.50 3.14 8.29
CA THR A 42 21.09 3.18 7.88
C THR A 42 20.61 4.62 8.12
N ILE A 43 20.61 5.42 7.06
CA ILE A 43 20.05 6.77 7.10
C ILE A 43 18.56 6.60 6.84
N THR A 44 17.80 6.24 7.88
CA THR A 44 16.42 6.69 7.96
C THR A 44 16.50 8.20 7.97
N SER A 45 16.23 8.85 6.84
CA SER A 45 16.30 10.29 6.72
C SER A 45 15.27 10.91 7.65
N SER A 46 15.68 11.29 8.87
CA SER A 46 14.89 12.19 9.67
C SER A 46 14.77 13.50 8.89
N ALA A 47 13.56 13.78 8.42
CA ALA A 47 13.26 15.00 7.69
C ALA A 47 13.42 16.28 8.55
N PHE A 48 13.88 16.13 9.78
CA PHE A 48 14.08 17.17 10.79
C PHE A 48 15.34 16.83 11.57
N GLY A 49 16.10 17.87 11.99
CA GLY A 49 17.34 17.70 12.76
C GLY A 49 17.16 17.03 14.14
N ASP A 50 15.95 17.05 14.70
CA ASP A 50 15.52 16.30 15.87
C ASP A 50 14.73 15.06 15.43
N SER A 51 15.36 13.92 15.29
CA SER A 51 14.68 12.67 14.94
C SER A 51 13.94 12.12 16.16
N LYS A 52 12.60 11.97 16.03
CA LYS A 52 11.85 11.12 16.97
C LYS A 52 12.27 9.66 16.83
N PRO A 53 12.24 8.86 17.90
CA PRO A 53 12.46 7.42 17.80
C PRO A 53 11.60 6.80 16.69
N HIS A 54 12.20 5.93 15.92
CA HIS A 54 11.52 5.22 14.83
C HIS A 54 10.85 3.96 15.38
N TYR A 55 9.66 3.65 14.91
CA TYR A 55 8.93 2.45 15.29
C TYR A 55 9.27 1.29 14.34
N GLU A 56 10.51 0.77 14.46
CA GLU A 56 11.01 -0.32 13.58
C GLU A 56 10.08 -1.53 13.56
N LEU A 57 9.48 -1.84 14.71
CA LEU A 57 8.59 -3.00 14.84
C LEU A 57 7.30 -2.82 14.05
N LEU A 58 6.71 -1.61 14.02
CA LEU A 58 5.56 -1.31 13.17
C LEU A 58 5.88 -1.46 11.67
N ASP A 59 7.09 -1.07 11.26
CA ASP A 59 7.52 -1.28 9.88
C ASP A 59 7.69 -2.76 9.55
N GLY A 60 8.26 -3.54 10.48
CA GLY A 60 8.33 -5.00 10.32
C GLY A 60 6.97 -5.66 10.20
N LEU A 61 5.99 -5.25 11.01
CA LEU A 61 4.60 -5.75 10.92
C LEU A 61 3.92 -5.35 9.60
N ARG A 62 4.22 -4.16 9.07
CA ARG A 62 3.78 -3.78 7.73
C ARG A 62 4.35 -4.73 6.66
N GLY A 63 5.60 -5.17 6.82
CA GLY A 63 6.22 -6.16 5.95
C GLY A 63 5.53 -7.52 6.02
N VAL A 64 5.22 -8.00 7.22
CA VAL A 64 4.42 -9.22 7.40
C VAL A 64 3.07 -9.12 6.70
N ALA A 65 2.34 -8.02 6.93
CA ALA A 65 1.04 -7.79 6.29
C ALA A 65 1.15 -7.70 4.75
N ALA A 66 2.24 -7.10 4.21
CA ALA A 66 2.47 -7.04 2.77
C ALA A 66 2.68 -8.43 2.14
N LEU A 67 3.35 -9.35 2.83
CA LEU A 67 3.49 -10.74 2.37
C LEU A 67 2.15 -11.50 2.43
N LEU A 68 1.35 -11.25 3.46
CA LEU A 68 0.01 -11.86 3.59
C LEU A 68 -0.96 -11.36 2.53
N VAL A 69 -0.82 -10.13 2.04
CA VAL A 69 -1.58 -9.63 0.87
C VAL A 69 -1.25 -10.43 -0.39
N ILE A 70 0.02 -10.78 -0.62
CA ILE A 70 0.37 -11.63 -1.78
C ILE A 70 -0.33 -12.99 -1.65
N TRP A 71 -0.30 -13.57 -0.46
CA TRP A 71 -0.98 -14.84 -0.19
C TRP A 71 -2.49 -14.75 -0.42
N TYR A 72 -3.12 -13.64 -0.01
CA TYR A 72 -4.53 -13.37 -0.31
C TYR A 72 -4.79 -13.37 -1.82
N HIS A 73 -4.00 -12.64 -2.59
CA HIS A 73 -4.19 -12.54 -4.04
C HIS A 73 -3.91 -13.86 -4.78
N VAL A 74 -3.12 -14.76 -4.22
CA VAL A 74 -3.01 -16.13 -4.75
C VAL A 74 -4.38 -16.84 -4.70
N TRP A 75 -5.07 -16.78 -3.56
CA TRP A 75 -6.41 -17.38 -3.39
C TRP A 75 -7.49 -16.62 -4.17
N GLU A 76 -7.41 -15.33 -4.26
CA GLU A 76 -8.25 -14.52 -5.13
C GLU A 76 -8.19 -15.02 -6.59
N GLY A 77 -7.00 -15.37 -7.08
CA GLY A 77 -6.83 -15.96 -8.40
C GLY A 77 -7.57 -17.27 -8.58
N PHE A 78 -7.52 -18.17 -7.60
CA PHE A 78 -8.29 -19.42 -7.61
C PHE A 78 -9.80 -19.17 -7.59
N ALA A 79 -10.25 -18.21 -6.81
CA ALA A 79 -11.66 -17.82 -6.79
C ALA A 79 -12.11 -17.26 -8.15
N PHE A 80 -11.31 -16.36 -8.73
CA PHE A 80 -11.61 -15.71 -10.01
C PHE A 80 -11.63 -16.68 -11.17
N VAL A 81 -10.61 -17.52 -11.30
CA VAL A 81 -10.46 -18.47 -12.42
C VAL A 81 -11.31 -19.73 -12.20
N GLY A 82 -11.51 -20.13 -10.94
CA GLY A 82 -12.29 -21.31 -10.54
C GLY A 82 -13.81 -21.12 -10.53
N GLY A 83 -14.33 -19.97 -10.97
CA GLY A 83 -15.77 -19.72 -11.04
C GLY A 83 -16.28 -18.62 -10.09
N GLY A 84 -15.37 -17.81 -9.53
CA GLY A 84 -15.75 -16.65 -8.72
C GLY A 84 -16.30 -17.00 -7.33
N MET A 85 -15.89 -18.13 -6.75
CA MET A 85 -16.36 -18.57 -5.44
C MET A 85 -15.67 -17.79 -4.32
N ILE A 86 -16.42 -16.93 -3.66
CA ILE A 86 -15.94 -16.08 -2.57
C ILE A 86 -15.47 -16.91 -1.34
N GLU A 87 -15.97 -18.14 -1.19
CA GLU A 87 -15.59 -19.07 -0.12
C GLU A 87 -14.09 -19.42 -0.14
N ASN A 88 -13.42 -19.25 -1.27
CA ASN A 88 -11.99 -19.45 -1.38
C ASN A 88 -11.19 -18.25 -0.88
N PHE A 89 -11.83 -17.12 -0.57
CA PHE A 89 -11.13 -15.96 -0.05
C PHE A 89 -10.73 -16.17 1.42
N ASN A 90 -9.61 -15.57 1.77
CA ASN A 90 -9.22 -15.36 3.16
C ASN A 90 -9.22 -13.85 3.45
N HIS A 91 -9.04 -13.45 4.69
CA HIS A 91 -9.14 -12.05 5.10
C HIS A 91 -7.85 -11.23 4.89
N GLY A 92 -6.93 -11.67 4.04
CA GLY A 92 -5.68 -10.94 3.76
C GLY A 92 -5.88 -9.55 3.15
N TYR A 93 -7.04 -9.26 2.54
CA TYR A 93 -7.40 -7.92 2.06
C TYR A 93 -7.53 -6.88 3.18
N LEU A 94 -7.74 -7.31 4.44
CA LEU A 94 -7.76 -6.44 5.62
C LEU A 94 -6.37 -5.85 5.96
N ALA A 95 -5.30 -6.36 5.36
CA ALA A 95 -3.98 -5.75 5.49
C ALA A 95 -3.97 -4.28 5.06
N VAL A 96 -4.81 -3.90 4.10
CA VAL A 96 -4.95 -2.51 3.64
C VAL A 96 -5.48 -1.61 4.77
N ASP A 97 -6.46 -2.10 5.54
CA ASP A 97 -7.04 -1.39 6.69
C ASP A 97 -6.00 -1.24 7.82
N PHE A 98 -5.17 -2.27 8.02
CA PHE A 98 -4.03 -2.21 8.92
C PHE A 98 -2.99 -1.17 8.44
N PHE A 99 -2.71 -1.09 7.14
CA PHE A 99 -1.81 -0.06 6.58
C PHE A 99 -2.36 1.36 6.76
N PHE A 100 -3.65 1.56 6.56
CA PHE A 100 -4.27 2.86 6.81
C PHE A 100 -4.14 3.28 8.27
N MET A 101 -4.32 2.34 9.21
CA MET A 101 -4.16 2.62 10.64
C MET A 101 -2.71 2.96 10.99
N LEU A 102 -1.75 2.20 10.47
CA LEU A 102 -0.32 2.50 10.62
C LEU A 102 0.03 3.87 10.02
N SER A 103 -0.51 4.20 8.85
CA SER A 103 -0.27 5.50 8.21
C SER A 103 -0.79 6.65 9.07
N GLY A 104 -1.99 6.54 9.61
CA GLY A 104 -2.56 7.53 10.52
C GLY A 104 -1.73 7.70 11.81
N PHE A 105 -1.32 6.58 12.42
CA PHE A 105 -0.46 6.59 13.60
C PHE A 105 0.87 7.30 13.33
N VAL A 106 1.57 6.89 12.27
CA VAL A 106 2.90 7.44 11.93
C VAL A 106 2.81 8.91 11.52
N ILE A 107 1.77 9.32 10.79
CA ILE A 107 1.59 10.73 10.38
C ILE A 107 1.34 11.62 11.59
N SER A 108 0.43 11.25 12.48
CA SER A 108 0.15 12.01 13.69
C SER A 108 1.40 12.11 14.57
N TYR A 109 2.07 10.98 14.82
CA TYR A 109 3.30 10.94 15.57
C TYR A 109 4.42 11.82 14.97
N ALA A 110 4.60 11.74 13.65
CA ALA A 110 5.70 12.43 12.98
C ALA A 110 5.48 13.94 12.82
N TYR A 111 4.22 14.40 12.73
CA TYR A 111 3.93 15.73 12.23
C TYR A 111 3.06 16.61 13.14
N ASP A 112 2.23 16.08 14.06
CA ASP A 112 1.26 16.90 14.80
C ASP A 112 1.89 18.08 15.56
N ASP A 113 3.07 17.88 16.17
CA ASP A 113 3.81 18.89 16.92
C ASP A 113 4.76 19.76 16.07
N ARG A 114 4.85 19.50 14.77
CA ARG A 114 5.83 20.17 13.89
C ARG A 114 5.23 21.22 12.97
N TRP A 115 3.93 21.39 12.96
CA TRP A 115 3.24 22.34 12.07
C TRP A 115 3.61 23.79 12.32
N GLY A 116 4.11 24.16 13.48
CA GLY A 116 4.67 25.49 13.76
C GLY A 116 5.97 25.80 12.98
N LYS A 117 6.70 24.74 12.57
CA LYS A 117 7.99 24.81 11.87
C LYS A 117 7.92 24.29 10.43
N MET A 118 6.78 23.77 10.00
CA MET A 118 6.62 23.14 8.69
C MET A 118 5.46 23.76 7.90
N SER A 119 5.71 24.09 6.64
CA SER A 119 4.67 24.56 5.72
C SER A 119 3.89 23.39 5.09
N LEU A 120 2.69 23.67 4.54
CA LEU A 120 1.93 22.72 3.74
C LEU A 120 2.76 22.17 2.56
N LYS A 121 3.47 23.05 1.84
CA LYS A 121 4.39 22.64 0.77
C LYS A 121 5.44 21.67 1.29
N GLY A 122 6.06 21.96 2.42
CA GLY A 122 7.06 21.10 3.05
C GLY A 122 6.51 19.72 3.43
N PHE A 123 5.28 19.65 3.95
CA PHE A 123 4.61 18.39 4.23
C PHE A 123 4.37 17.57 2.96
N PHE A 124 3.70 18.16 1.95
CA PHE A 124 3.38 17.44 0.71
C PHE A 124 4.64 17.02 -0.06
N THR A 125 5.68 17.85 -0.07
CA THR A 125 6.97 17.48 -0.66
C THR A 125 7.53 16.20 -0.05
N ARG A 126 7.52 16.09 1.30
CA ARG A 126 8.01 14.90 2.00
C ARG A 126 7.18 13.66 1.70
N ARG A 127 5.85 13.80 1.64
CA ARG A 127 4.95 12.68 1.31
C ARG A 127 5.13 12.22 -0.13
N LEU A 128 5.21 13.14 -1.08
CA LEU A 128 5.47 12.83 -2.49
C LEU A 128 6.81 12.12 -2.66
N ILE A 129 7.89 12.64 -2.07
CA ILE A 129 9.21 11.99 -2.16
C ILE A 129 9.18 10.57 -1.59
N ARG A 130 8.40 10.33 -0.54
CA ARG A 130 8.29 9.00 0.08
C ARG A 130 7.50 8.00 -0.76
N LEU A 131 6.41 8.41 -1.39
CA LEU A 131 5.43 7.50 -1.96
C LEU A 131 5.51 7.41 -3.49
N HIS A 132 5.72 8.56 -4.13
CA HIS A 132 5.54 8.67 -5.57
C HIS A 132 6.56 7.93 -6.45
N PRO A 133 7.87 7.84 -6.08
CA PRO A 133 8.82 7.08 -6.87
C PRO A 133 8.41 5.62 -7.07
N MET A 134 7.98 4.96 -6.01
CA MET A 134 7.53 3.56 -6.10
C MET A 134 6.22 3.40 -6.88
N LEU A 135 5.29 4.36 -6.80
CA LEU A 135 4.09 4.36 -7.63
C LEU A 135 4.45 4.31 -9.12
N ILE A 136 5.38 5.18 -9.56
CA ILE A 136 5.87 5.19 -10.95
C ILE A 136 6.50 3.85 -11.32
N MET A 137 7.35 3.30 -10.44
CA MET A 137 7.97 2.00 -10.67
C MET A 137 6.93 0.89 -10.80
N GLY A 138 5.91 0.87 -9.93
CA GLY A 138 4.81 -0.09 -10.01
C GLY A 138 4.02 0.01 -11.32
N ALA A 139 3.77 1.23 -11.80
CA ALA A 139 3.12 1.45 -13.10
C ALA A 139 3.96 0.93 -14.27
N VAL A 140 5.28 1.13 -14.24
CA VAL A 140 6.21 0.60 -15.25
C VAL A 140 6.25 -0.92 -15.23
N VAL A 141 6.40 -1.52 -14.04
CA VAL A 141 6.36 -2.99 -13.90
C VAL A 141 5.02 -3.52 -14.40
N GLY A 142 3.91 -2.87 -14.05
CA GLY A 142 2.57 -3.23 -14.53
C GLY A 142 2.42 -3.14 -16.03
N THR A 143 3.01 -2.12 -16.66
CA THR A 143 3.04 -2.00 -18.11
C THR A 143 3.82 -3.15 -18.75
N ILE A 144 5.00 -3.46 -18.23
CA ILE A 144 5.84 -4.54 -18.76
C ILE A 144 5.11 -5.89 -18.65
N THR A 145 4.51 -6.19 -17.50
CA THR A 145 3.75 -7.44 -17.31
C THR A 145 2.51 -7.51 -18.19
N PHE A 146 1.81 -6.37 -18.42
CA PHE A 146 0.67 -6.31 -19.32
C PHE A 146 1.07 -6.56 -20.78
N LEU A 147 2.20 -6.02 -21.23
CA LEU A 147 2.75 -6.31 -22.56
C LEU A 147 3.17 -7.79 -22.70
N ILE A 148 3.78 -8.38 -21.66
CA ILE A 148 4.11 -9.82 -21.64
C ILE A 148 2.84 -10.68 -21.72
N GLN A 149 1.76 -10.25 -21.06
CA GLN A 149 0.43 -10.90 -21.14
C GLN A 149 -0.19 -10.84 -22.54
N GLY A 150 0.35 -10.04 -23.46
CA GLY A 150 -0.17 -9.87 -24.82
C GLY A 150 -1.10 -8.68 -24.99
N SER A 151 -1.15 -7.75 -24.03
CA SER A 151 -1.98 -6.54 -24.07
C SER A 151 -3.47 -6.81 -24.29
N THR A 152 -3.99 -7.85 -23.66
CA THR A 152 -5.39 -8.26 -23.75
C THR A 152 -6.16 -7.94 -22.48
N GLN A 153 -7.40 -7.48 -22.63
CA GLN A 153 -8.38 -7.38 -21.55
C GLN A 153 -8.76 -8.79 -21.05
N TRP A 154 -9.49 -8.87 -19.95
CA TRP A 154 -9.93 -10.15 -19.37
C TRP A 154 -10.92 -10.91 -20.27
N ASP A 155 -11.64 -10.20 -21.13
CA ASP A 155 -12.54 -10.78 -22.15
C ASP A 155 -11.83 -11.21 -23.45
N GLY A 156 -10.50 -11.07 -23.54
CA GLY A 156 -9.68 -11.37 -24.71
C GLY A 156 -9.56 -10.23 -25.72
N THR A 157 -10.21 -9.10 -25.50
CA THR A 157 -10.12 -7.94 -26.41
C THR A 157 -8.71 -7.34 -26.38
N GLN A 158 -8.13 -7.09 -27.57
CA GLN A 158 -6.81 -6.49 -27.72
C GLN A 158 -6.85 -4.99 -27.38
N THR A 159 -5.93 -4.57 -26.51
CA THR A 159 -5.74 -3.17 -26.17
C THR A 159 -4.63 -2.55 -27.03
N PRO A 160 -4.94 -1.54 -27.87
CA PRO A 160 -3.92 -0.84 -28.66
C PRO A 160 -2.83 -0.22 -27.78
N PHE A 161 -1.57 -0.32 -28.21
CA PHE A 161 -0.39 0.15 -27.48
C PHE A 161 -0.51 1.60 -27.00
N GLY A 162 -1.14 2.49 -27.82
CA GLY A 162 -1.34 3.90 -27.44
C GLY A 162 -2.17 4.07 -26.15
N TRP A 163 -3.18 3.22 -25.93
CA TRP A 163 -3.99 3.25 -24.71
C TRP A 163 -3.22 2.72 -23.51
N VAL A 164 -2.36 1.72 -23.71
CA VAL A 164 -1.47 1.23 -22.65
C VAL A 164 -0.51 2.34 -22.19
N MET A 165 0.08 3.07 -23.15
CA MET A 165 0.98 4.20 -22.83
C MET A 165 0.23 5.36 -22.16
N LEU A 166 -1.01 5.61 -22.57
CA LEU A 166 -1.84 6.63 -21.88
C LEU A 166 -2.18 6.19 -20.46
N ALA A 167 -2.54 4.90 -20.24
CA ALA A 167 -2.77 4.36 -18.91
C ALA A 167 -1.52 4.48 -18.02
N LEU A 168 -0.35 4.16 -18.57
CA LEU A 168 0.94 4.36 -17.88
C LEU A 168 1.13 5.82 -17.47
N LEU A 169 0.97 6.74 -18.42
CA LEU A 169 1.15 8.17 -18.16
C LEU A 169 0.17 8.68 -17.09
N LEU A 170 -1.11 8.33 -17.19
CA LEU A 170 -2.11 8.73 -16.21
C LEU A 170 -1.79 8.15 -14.82
N THR A 171 -1.39 6.88 -14.74
CA THR A 171 -0.96 6.26 -13.48
C THR A 171 0.27 6.95 -12.90
N MET A 172 1.25 7.33 -13.72
CA MET A 172 2.42 8.07 -13.26
C MET A 172 2.07 9.43 -12.64
N PHE A 173 1.01 10.09 -13.11
CA PHE A 173 0.48 11.31 -12.51
C PHE A 173 -0.62 11.05 -11.49
N PHE A 174 -0.86 9.79 -11.18
CA PHE A 174 -1.85 9.35 -10.21
C PHE A 174 -3.29 9.78 -10.54
N ILE A 175 -3.58 9.81 -11.83
CA ILE A 175 -4.91 10.09 -12.38
C ILE A 175 -5.60 8.74 -12.60
N PRO A 176 -6.73 8.47 -11.92
CA PRO A 176 -7.40 7.19 -12.03
C PRO A 176 -8.11 7.03 -13.38
N ALA A 177 -8.20 5.80 -13.86
CA ALA A 177 -9.04 5.44 -14.99
C ALA A 177 -10.51 5.44 -14.58
N LEU A 178 -11.36 5.89 -15.50
CA LEU A 178 -12.81 5.81 -15.33
C LEU A 178 -13.31 4.47 -15.90
N PRO A 179 -14.28 3.81 -15.25
CA PRO A 179 -14.87 2.59 -15.77
C PRO A 179 -15.39 2.76 -17.21
N GLY A 180 -15.04 1.82 -18.08
CA GLY A 180 -15.41 1.85 -19.50
C GLY A 180 -14.60 2.81 -20.38
N ALA A 181 -13.61 3.54 -19.83
CA ALA A 181 -12.72 4.34 -20.64
C ALA A 181 -11.72 3.44 -21.39
N ARG A 182 -11.33 3.84 -22.62
CA ARG A 182 -10.39 3.06 -23.45
C ARG A 182 -9.00 2.86 -22.82
N TYR A 183 -8.61 3.75 -21.91
CA TYR A 183 -7.35 3.64 -21.13
C TYR A 183 -7.53 2.84 -19.82
N GLU A 184 -8.72 2.36 -19.52
CA GLU A 184 -8.96 1.28 -18.55
C GLU A 184 -8.69 -0.05 -19.28
N VAL A 185 -7.41 -0.40 -19.38
CA VAL A 185 -6.86 -1.39 -20.31
C VAL A 185 -7.15 -2.86 -19.95
N ARG A 186 -7.80 -3.14 -18.81
CA ARG A 186 -8.15 -4.51 -18.38
C ARG A 186 -9.62 -4.89 -18.59
N GLY A 187 -10.50 -3.90 -18.76
CA GLY A 187 -11.92 -4.13 -19.01
C GLY A 187 -12.75 -4.53 -17.78
N ASN A 188 -12.21 -4.37 -16.57
CA ASN A 188 -12.89 -4.69 -15.31
C ASN A 188 -13.20 -3.47 -14.44
N GLY A 189 -12.91 -2.27 -14.93
CA GLY A 189 -13.22 -1.01 -14.23
C GLY A 189 -12.21 -0.57 -13.18
N GLU A 190 -11.03 -1.17 -13.12
CA GLU A 190 -9.99 -0.79 -12.17
C GLU A 190 -9.52 0.66 -12.37
N MET A 191 -9.47 1.45 -11.27
CA MET A 191 -8.98 2.83 -11.36
C MET A 191 -7.48 2.93 -11.69
N PHE A 192 -6.70 1.88 -11.45
CA PHE A 192 -5.29 1.78 -11.83
C PHE A 192 -5.01 0.44 -12.50
N PRO A 193 -5.43 0.25 -13.76
CA PRO A 193 -5.48 -1.07 -14.41
C PRO A 193 -4.10 -1.69 -14.68
N LEU A 194 -3.02 -0.92 -14.60
CA LEU A 194 -1.66 -1.44 -14.68
C LEU A 194 -1.12 -1.90 -13.32
N ASN A 195 -1.71 -1.40 -12.22
CA ASN A 195 -1.30 -1.74 -10.86
C ASN A 195 -2.46 -1.55 -9.88
N GLY A 196 -3.36 -2.53 -9.80
CA GLY A 196 -4.58 -2.50 -9.01
C GLY A 196 -4.40 -1.92 -7.59
N PRO A 197 -3.48 -2.41 -6.74
CA PRO A 197 -3.29 -1.92 -5.37
C PRO A 197 -3.02 -0.43 -5.21
N SER A 198 -2.69 0.28 -6.29
CA SER A 198 -2.55 1.74 -6.26
C SER A 198 -3.82 2.47 -5.83
N TRP A 199 -5.00 1.81 -5.86
CA TRP A 199 -6.24 2.35 -5.34
C TRP A 199 -6.12 2.76 -3.87
N SER A 200 -5.51 1.94 -3.04
CA SER A 200 -5.36 2.23 -1.61
C SER A 200 -4.42 3.41 -1.37
N LEU A 201 -3.35 3.51 -2.16
CA LEU A 201 -2.45 4.64 -2.13
C LEU A 201 -3.16 5.93 -2.58
N PHE A 202 -4.08 5.86 -3.55
CA PHE A 202 -4.92 7.00 -3.94
C PHE A 202 -5.73 7.53 -2.77
N PHE A 203 -6.40 6.67 -2.02
CA PHE A 203 -7.10 7.08 -0.80
C PHE A 203 -6.14 7.55 0.30
N GLU A 204 -4.94 6.96 0.42
CA GLU A 204 -3.93 7.47 1.35
C GLU A 204 -3.50 8.90 1.01
N TYR A 205 -3.38 9.27 -0.28
CA TYR A 205 -3.12 10.66 -0.67
C TYR A 205 -4.27 11.59 -0.28
N ILE A 206 -5.53 11.16 -0.46
CA ILE A 206 -6.70 11.90 0.03
C ILE A 206 -6.62 12.05 1.56
N GLY A 207 -6.29 10.99 2.29
CA GLY A 207 -6.09 11.03 3.73
C GLY A 207 -4.99 12.01 4.16
N ASN A 208 -3.87 12.05 3.44
CA ASN A 208 -2.80 13.04 3.68
C ASN A 208 -3.26 14.48 3.45
N ILE A 209 -4.09 14.72 2.41
CA ILE A 209 -4.65 16.04 2.12
C ILE A 209 -5.61 16.45 3.23
N LEU A 210 -6.55 15.59 3.59
CA LEU A 210 -7.51 15.84 4.67
C LEU A 210 -6.82 16.04 6.02
N TYR A 211 -5.80 15.24 6.33
CA TYR A 211 -4.96 15.44 7.49
C TYR A 211 -4.35 16.84 7.52
N ALA A 212 -3.63 17.22 6.46
CA ALA A 212 -2.90 18.47 6.43
C ALA A 212 -3.81 19.72 6.46
N LEU A 213 -5.00 19.65 5.89
CA LEU A 213 -5.91 20.79 5.78
C LEU A 213 -6.90 20.88 6.95
N ILE A 214 -7.40 19.75 7.43
CA ILE A 214 -8.56 19.67 8.33
C ILE A 214 -8.23 18.90 9.61
N ILE A 215 -7.94 17.58 9.52
CA ILE A 215 -8.00 16.66 10.65
C ILE A 215 -6.97 17.00 11.72
N ARG A 216 -5.77 17.42 11.35
CA ARG A 216 -4.74 17.84 12.30
C ARG A 216 -5.13 18.99 13.24
N LYS A 217 -6.12 19.80 12.81
CA LYS A 217 -6.61 20.95 13.60
C LYS A 217 -7.65 20.55 14.64
N LEU A 218 -8.19 19.33 14.54
CA LEU A 218 -9.15 18.84 15.51
C LEU A 218 -8.46 18.57 16.85
N SER A 219 -9.12 18.99 17.94
CA SER A 219 -8.73 18.55 19.27
C SER A 219 -8.84 17.03 19.37
N THR A 220 -8.13 16.40 20.30
CA THR A 220 -8.20 14.94 20.49
C THR A 220 -9.64 14.48 20.77
N ARG A 221 -10.43 15.27 21.51
CA ARG A 221 -11.85 14.98 21.75
C ARG A 221 -12.66 15.03 20.45
N ALA A 222 -12.48 16.07 19.64
CA ALA A 222 -13.17 16.19 18.35
C ALA A 222 -12.74 15.08 17.36
N LEU A 223 -11.45 14.71 17.36
CA LEU A 223 -10.95 13.58 16.56
C LEU A 223 -11.58 12.25 17.00
N LYS A 224 -11.78 12.01 18.29
CA LYS A 224 -12.47 10.82 18.79
C LYS A 224 -13.91 10.76 18.29
N TRP A 225 -14.66 11.86 18.36
CA TRP A 225 -16.03 11.91 17.81
C TRP A 225 -16.06 11.71 16.30
N TRP A 226 -15.14 12.35 15.57
CA TRP A 226 -14.95 12.14 14.13
C TRP A 226 -14.72 10.66 13.81
N THR A 227 -13.80 10.02 14.54
CA THR A 227 -13.47 8.60 14.37
C THR A 227 -14.67 7.71 14.72
N ALA A 228 -15.41 8.03 15.78
CA ALA A 228 -16.61 7.25 16.17
C ALA A 228 -17.69 7.31 15.08
N ILE A 229 -17.95 8.47 14.49
CA ILE A 229 -18.91 8.62 13.38
C ILE A 229 -18.48 7.79 12.17
N LEU A 230 -17.20 7.87 11.79
CA LEU A 230 -16.65 7.05 10.71
C LEU A 230 -16.71 5.55 11.02
N GLY A 231 -16.51 5.17 12.28
CA GLY A 231 -16.63 3.79 12.73
C GLY A 231 -18.06 3.24 12.58
N VAL A 232 -19.07 4.03 12.96
CA VAL A 232 -20.47 3.65 12.73
C VAL A 232 -20.77 3.50 11.23
N ALA A 233 -20.28 4.43 10.41
CA ALA A 233 -20.46 4.36 8.96
C ALA A 233 -19.77 3.12 8.36
N LEU A 234 -18.54 2.79 8.79
CA LEU A 234 -17.83 1.61 8.33
C LEU A 234 -18.51 0.31 8.79
N ALA A 235 -18.96 0.27 10.06
CA ALA A 235 -19.68 -0.89 10.59
C ALA A 235 -20.98 -1.15 9.81
N TYR A 236 -21.75 -0.08 9.55
CA TYR A 236 -22.95 -0.19 8.72
C TYR A 236 -22.62 -0.71 7.33
N PHE A 237 -21.58 -0.15 6.69
CA PHE A 237 -21.17 -0.53 5.34
C PHE A 237 -20.76 -2.00 5.25
N ALA A 238 -19.96 -2.48 6.19
CA ALA A 238 -19.46 -3.85 6.21
C ALA A 238 -20.55 -4.87 6.61
N VAL A 239 -21.25 -4.60 7.72
CA VAL A 239 -22.23 -5.57 8.28
C VAL A 239 -23.47 -5.70 7.41
N MET A 240 -23.91 -4.60 6.78
CA MET A 240 -25.07 -4.61 5.88
C MET A 240 -24.70 -4.94 4.43
N ASP A 241 -23.44 -5.33 4.17
CA ASP A 241 -22.92 -5.62 2.83
C ASP A 241 -23.38 -4.62 1.76
N VAL A 242 -23.21 -3.32 2.07
CA VAL A 242 -23.64 -2.24 1.15
C VAL A 242 -22.97 -2.35 -0.23
N SER A 243 -21.81 -3.00 -0.30
CA SER A 243 -21.09 -3.27 -1.54
C SER A 243 -21.78 -4.32 -2.42
N GLY A 244 -22.48 -5.28 -1.81
CA GLY A 244 -22.98 -6.48 -2.49
C GLY A 244 -21.89 -7.50 -2.83
N TYR A 245 -20.66 -7.32 -2.32
CA TYR A 245 -19.53 -8.25 -2.58
C TYR A 245 -19.33 -9.26 -1.44
N GLY A 246 -20.17 -9.22 -0.41
CA GLY A 246 -20.01 -10.07 0.78
C GLY A 246 -18.79 -9.71 1.64
N SER A 247 -18.08 -8.64 1.30
CA SER A 247 -16.85 -8.20 2.01
C SER A 247 -16.61 -6.71 1.86
N ILE A 248 -15.75 -6.15 2.74
CA ILE A 248 -15.28 -4.77 2.65
C ILE A 248 -14.20 -4.57 1.55
N GLY A 249 -14.00 -5.53 0.67
CA GLY A 249 -13.02 -5.51 -0.42
C GLY A 249 -13.30 -4.49 -1.52
N ILE A 250 -13.54 -3.22 -1.17
CA ILE A 250 -13.95 -2.10 -2.02
C ILE A 250 -12.89 -1.03 -2.14
N GLY A 251 -13.10 -0.13 -3.09
CA GLY A 251 -12.26 1.06 -3.31
C GLY A 251 -11.41 0.98 -4.59
N TRP A 252 -11.47 -0.11 -5.33
CA TRP A 252 -10.60 -0.38 -6.48
C TRP A 252 -11.12 0.21 -7.81
N THR A 253 -12.38 0.66 -7.85
CA THR A 253 -12.98 1.33 -9.03
C THR A 253 -13.60 2.68 -8.66
N ILE A 254 -13.92 3.52 -9.67
CA ILE A 254 -14.61 4.81 -9.50
C ILE A 254 -16.09 4.65 -9.86
N ASP A 255 -16.82 4.04 -8.98
CA ASP A 255 -18.28 4.12 -8.91
C ASP A 255 -18.69 4.70 -7.55
N THR A 256 -19.99 4.94 -7.39
CA THR A 256 -20.50 5.57 -6.15
C THR A 256 -20.22 4.73 -4.91
N VAL A 257 -20.40 3.41 -4.98
CA VAL A 257 -20.22 2.50 -3.85
C VAL A 257 -18.74 2.37 -3.48
N ASN A 258 -17.90 2.08 -4.49
CA ASN A 258 -16.47 1.90 -4.29
C ASN A 258 -15.78 3.20 -3.84
N PHE A 259 -16.13 4.35 -4.42
CA PHE A 259 -15.49 5.62 -4.05
C PHE A 259 -15.81 6.03 -2.60
N TRP A 260 -17.10 6.08 -2.23
CA TRP A 260 -17.49 6.48 -0.89
C TRP A 260 -17.15 5.43 0.16
N GLY A 261 -17.33 4.15 -0.18
CA GLY A 261 -16.94 3.05 0.68
C GLY A 261 -15.42 3.01 0.90
N GLY A 262 -14.62 3.15 -0.16
CA GLY A 262 -13.16 3.23 -0.07
C GLY A 262 -12.68 4.42 0.75
N LEU A 263 -13.38 5.57 0.64
CA LEU A 263 -13.07 6.75 1.45
C LEU A 263 -13.34 6.50 2.95
N VAL A 264 -14.48 5.91 3.31
CA VAL A 264 -14.81 5.58 4.70
C VAL A 264 -13.87 4.50 5.24
N ARG A 265 -13.60 3.47 4.41
CA ARG A 265 -12.65 2.40 4.71
C ARG A 265 -11.25 2.91 5.00
N MET A 266 -10.80 3.97 4.32
CA MET A 266 -9.52 4.61 4.61
C MET A 266 -9.60 5.53 5.83
N LEU A 267 -10.60 6.41 5.88
CA LEU A 267 -10.67 7.47 6.88
C LEU A 267 -10.82 6.95 8.31
N PHE A 268 -11.59 5.87 8.52
CA PHE A 268 -11.78 5.32 9.85
C PHE A 268 -10.47 4.81 10.47
N PRO A 269 -9.77 3.79 9.92
CA PRO A 269 -8.56 3.28 10.53
C PRO A 269 -7.44 4.32 10.55
N PHE A 270 -7.35 5.20 9.55
CA PHE A 270 -6.39 6.30 9.53
C PHE A 270 -6.64 7.26 10.72
N SER A 271 -7.90 7.66 10.95
CA SER A 271 -8.25 8.54 12.07
C SER A 271 -8.05 7.84 13.42
N LEU A 272 -8.38 6.55 13.51
CA LEU A 272 -8.15 5.75 14.72
C LEU A 272 -6.64 5.64 15.03
N GLY A 273 -5.81 5.42 14.00
CA GLY A 273 -4.35 5.47 14.12
C GLY A 273 -3.85 6.80 14.69
N MET A 274 -4.42 7.93 14.25
CA MET A 274 -4.11 9.25 14.80
C MET A 274 -4.52 9.40 16.27
N VAL A 275 -5.71 8.91 16.64
CA VAL A 275 -6.15 8.89 18.05
C VAL A 275 -5.17 8.09 18.89
N LEU A 276 -4.78 6.89 18.42
CA LEU A 276 -3.80 6.05 19.10
C LEU A 276 -2.47 6.79 19.31
N ALA A 277 -1.95 7.46 18.28
CA ALA A 277 -0.69 8.19 18.38
C ALA A 277 -0.74 9.33 19.40
N ARG A 278 -1.87 10.07 19.48
CA ARG A 278 -2.06 11.17 20.45
C ARG A 278 -2.21 10.70 21.88
N GLU A 279 -2.73 9.52 22.10
CA GLU A 279 -2.97 8.94 23.45
C GLU A 279 -1.96 7.86 23.80
N PHE A 280 -0.96 7.63 22.94
CA PHE A 280 -0.01 6.56 23.10
C PHE A 280 0.77 6.65 24.40
N LYS A 281 0.74 5.56 25.15
CA LYS A 281 1.58 5.33 26.32
C LYS A 281 2.23 3.96 26.15
N PRO A 282 3.57 3.91 26.06
CA PRO A 282 4.25 2.64 25.83
C PRO A 282 4.05 1.67 27.00
N ILE A 283 3.89 0.42 26.66
CA ILE A 283 3.88 -0.71 27.60
C ILE A 283 5.08 -1.62 27.30
N LYS A 284 5.56 -2.37 28.27
CA LYS A 284 6.69 -3.29 28.03
C LYS A 284 6.15 -4.66 27.56
N VAL A 285 6.32 -4.95 26.27
CA VAL A 285 5.95 -6.24 25.69
C VAL A 285 7.18 -6.92 25.07
N LYS A 286 7.64 -8.01 25.68
CA LYS A 286 8.72 -8.81 25.12
C LYS A 286 8.20 -9.69 23.98
N GLY A 287 8.97 -9.81 22.89
CA GLY A 287 8.57 -10.63 21.73
C GLY A 287 7.39 -10.06 20.93
N ALA A 288 7.07 -8.79 21.09
CA ALA A 288 5.94 -8.13 20.44
C ALA A 288 5.88 -8.36 18.92
N PHE A 289 7.04 -8.37 18.25
CA PHE A 289 7.10 -8.64 16.82
C PHE A 289 6.50 -9.99 16.45
N TRP A 290 6.95 -11.06 17.09
CA TRP A 290 6.47 -12.42 16.77
C TRP A 290 5.03 -12.65 17.19
N ILE A 291 4.62 -12.10 18.34
CA ILE A 291 3.22 -12.17 18.82
C ILE A 291 2.30 -11.47 17.83
N CYS A 292 2.59 -10.23 17.45
CA CYS A 292 1.77 -9.49 16.51
C CYS A 292 1.78 -10.10 15.11
N SER A 293 2.94 -10.62 14.66
CA SER A 293 3.05 -11.32 13.37
C SER A 293 2.19 -12.59 13.35
N ALA A 294 2.24 -13.41 14.40
CA ALA A 294 1.42 -14.60 14.51
C ALA A 294 -0.08 -14.27 14.52
N LEU A 295 -0.48 -13.22 15.25
CA LEU A 295 -1.87 -12.75 15.26
C LEU A 295 -2.32 -12.27 13.87
N LEU A 296 -1.50 -11.51 13.14
CA LEU A 296 -1.81 -11.11 11.77
C LEU A 296 -2.00 -12.33 10.86
N VAL A 297 -1.10 -13.33 10.95
CA VAL A 297 -1.22 -14.55 10.16
C VAL A 297 -2.53 -15.27 10.49
N ILE A 298 -2.86 -15.46 11.77
CA ILE A 298 -4.09 -16.14 12.20
C ILE A 298 -5.32 -15.38 11.69
N LEU A 299 -5.38 -14.07 11.86
CA LEU A 299 -6.53 -13.26 11.45
C LEU A 299 -6.72 -13.27 9.93
N PHE A 300 -5.65 -13.13 9.18
CA PHE A 300 -5.75 -13.07 7.72
C PHE A 300 -5.94 -14.44 7.07
N ALA A 301 -5.57 -15.51 7.75
CA ALA A 301 -5.80 -16.88 7.29
C ALA A 301 -7.24 -17.38 7.50
N VAL A 302 -8.05 -16.69 8.29
CA VAL A 302 -9.47 -17.05 8.44
C VAL A 302 -10.14 -16.99 7.08
N PRO A 303 -10.82 -18.08 6.63
CA PRO A 303 -11.56 -18.08 5.38
C PRO A 303 -12.78 -17.16 5.47
N TYR A 304 -13.40 -16.87 4.32
CA TYR A 304 -14.68 -16.17 4.26
C TYR A 304 -15.71 -16.86 5.18
N LEU A 305 -16.42 -16.06 5.94
CA LEU A 305 -17.40 -16.55 6.89
C LEU A 305 -18.80 -16.45 6.27
N GLU A 306 -19.38 -17.61 5.94
CA GLU A 306 -20.74 -17.69 5.42
C GLU A 306 -21.78 -17.24 6.46
N GLY A 307 -22.77 -16.46 6.01
CA GLY A 307 -23.87 -15.96 6.83
C GLY A 307 -24.08 -14.46 6.62
N GLU A 308 -25.35 -14.04 6.74
CA GLU A 308 -25.82 -12.69 6.35
C GLU A 308 -24.96 -11.53 6.88
N TYR A 309 -24.42 -11.67 8.12
CA TYR A 309 -23.65 -10.59 8.77
C TYR A 309 -22.29 -11.05 9.29
N LEU A 310 -21.98 -12.34 9.24
CA LEU A 310 -20.81 -12.89 9.97
C LEU A 310 -19.49 -12.36 9.42
N ASN A 311 -19.36 -12.29 8.09
CA ASN A 311 -18.12 -11.79 7.48
C ASN A 311 -17.88 -10.32 7.83
N GLY A 312 -18.91 -9.46 7.67
CA GLY A 312 -18.82 -8.05 8.02
C GLY A 312 -18.55 -7.81 9.52
N LEU A 313 -19.15 -8.62 10.40
CA LEU A 313 -18.87 -8.55 11.84
C LEU A 313 -17.39 -8.93 12.15
N TYR A 314 -16.86 -9.94 11.48
CA TYR A 314 -15.47 -10.33 11.62
C TYR A 314 -14.51 -9.23 11.15
N GLU A 315 -14.78 -8.64 9.98
CA GLU A 315 -14.00 -7.53 9.44
C GLU A 315 -13.94 -6.34 10.42
N ILE A 316 -15.12 -5.94 10.92
CA ILE A 316 -15.22 -4.84 11.87
C ILE A 316 -14.56 -5.17 13.20
N PHE A 317 -14.67 -6.40 13.69
CA PHE A 317 -13.95 -6.84 14.88
C PHE A 317 -12.42 -6.72 14.68
N CYS A 318 -11.91 -7.17 13.54
CA CYS A 318 -10.48 -7.04 13.23
C CYS A 318 -10.05 -5.56 13.20
N ILE A 319 -10.77 -4.72 12.45
CA ILE A 319 -10.39 -3.33 12.20
C ILE A 319 -10.55 -2.46 13.45
N MET A 320 -11.64 -2.64 14.21
CA MET A 320 -11.96 -1.77 15.35
C MET A 320 -11.33 -2.20 16.67
N MET A 321 -11.12 -3.51 16.85
CA MET A 321 -10.66 -4.03 18.13
C MET A 321 -9.24 -4.57 18.06
N VAL A 322 -8.94 -5.41 17.07
CA VAL A 322 -7.66 -6.13 17.07
C VAL A 322 -6.53 -5.27 16.52
N PHE A 323 -6.73 -4.59 15.41
CA PHE A 323 -5.66 -3.76 14.81
C PHE A 323 -5.18 -2.63 15.72
N PRO A 324 -6.04 -1.89 16.46
CA PRO A 324 -5.57 -0.93 17.45
C PRO A 324 -4.67 -1.54 18.52
N ILE A 325 -5.00 -2.75 18.98
CA ILE A 325 -4.19 -3.49 19.97
C ILE A 325 -2.84 -3.86 19.35
N LEU A 326 -2.82 -4.37 18.11
CA LEU A 326 -1.58 -4.72 17.41
C LEU A 326 -0.70 -3.49 17.19
N VAL A 327 -1.27 -2.35 16.80
CA VAL A 327 -0.54 -1.09 16.63
C VAL A 327 0.02 -0.61 17.98
N TRP A 328 -0.76 -0.70 19.05
CA TRP A 328 -0.31 -0.30 20.39
C TRP A 328 0.82 -1.18 20.90
N ILE A 329 0.68 -2.51 20.78
CA ILE A 329 1.73 -3.48 21.16
C ILE A 329 2.97 -3.27 20.29
N GLY A 330 2.80 -3.13 18.98
CA GLY A 330 3.89 -2.91 18.03
C GLY A 330 4.66 -1.61 18.29
N ALA A 331 3.95 -0.53 18.61
CA ALA A 331 4.59 0.75 18.97
C ALA A 331 5.28 0.70 20.35
N SER A 332 4.84 -0.19 21.25
CA SER A 332 5.37 -0.33 22.60
C SER A 332 6.54 -1.32 22.70
N GLY A 333 6.61 -2.26 21.76
CA GLY A 333 7.51 -3.39 21.83
C GLY A 333 8.91 -3.10 21.30
N SER A 334 9.82 -4.01 21.64
CA SER A 334 11.15 -4.09 21.06
C SER A 334 11.44 -5.51 20.61
N THR A 335 12.33 -5.66 19.66
CA THR A 335 12.89 -6.98 19.31
C THR A 335 13.79 -7.45 20.47
N THR A 336 13.81 -8.77 20.71
CA THR A 336 14.49 -9.36 21.87
C THR A 336 15.91 -9.83 21.57
N ASP A 337 16.24 -9.99 20.29
CA ASP A 337 17.52 -10.52 19.82
C ASP A 337 17.89 -9.97 18.44
N ASN A 338 19.17 -10.13 18.07
CA ASN A 338 19.71 -9.60 16.82
C ASN A 338 19.08 -10.25 15.56
N ALA A 339 18.65 -11.51 15.61
CA ALA A 339 18.05 -12.19 14.47
C ALA A 339 16.64 -11.62 14.22
N SER A 340 15.83 -11.52 15.26
CA SER A 340 14.50 -10.88 15.20
C SER A 340 14.59 -9.43 14.70
N THR A 341 15.59 -8.67 15.16
CA THR A 341 15.84 -7.30 14.69
C THR A 341 16.15 -7.26 13.19
N LYS A 342 17.02 -8.14 12.70
CA LYS A 342 17.35 -8.21 11.26
C LYS A 342 16.14 -8.57 10.41
N VAL A 343 15.35 -9.55 10.84
CA VAL A 343 14.13 -9.96 10.14
C VAL A 343 13.12 -8.81 10.10
N CYS A 344 12.88 -8.19 11.25
CA CYS A 344 11.98 -7.05 11.39
C CYS A 344 12.38 -5.89 10.46
N ASN A 345 13.65 -5.51 10.47
CA ASN A 345 14.15 -4.41 9.64
C ASN A 345 14.09 -4.77 8.14
N PHE A 346 14.47 -5.98 7.76
CA PHE A 346 14.37 -6.43 6.37
C PHE A 346 12.91 -6.37 5.86
N LEU A 347 11.97 -6.92 6.63
CA LEU A 347 10.55 -6.89 6.28
C LEU A 347 10.00 -5.46 6.22
N GLY A 348 10.43 -4.60 7.13
CA GLY A 348 10.07 -3.18 7.13
C GLY A 348 10.56 -2.46 5.87
N ASP A 349 11.82 -2.69 5.51
CA ASP A 349 12.45 -2.06 4.34
C ASP A 349 11.74 -2.45 3.03
N ILE A 350 11.42 -3.74 2.85
CA ILE A 350 10.79 -4.24 1.62
C ILE A 350 9.27 -4.06 1.60
N SER A 351 8.63 -3.69 2.70
CA SER A 351 7.17 -3.68 2.84
C SER A 351 6.45 -2.90 1.74
N TYR A 352 6.87 -1.66 1.51
CA TYR A 352 6.27 -0.80 0.51
C TYR A 352 6.62 -1.20 -0.93
N PRO A 353 7.89 -1.50 -1.28
CA PRO A 353 8.22 -2.06 -2.58
C PRO A 353 7.44 -3.33 -2.92
N VAL A 354 7.36 -4.30 -2.02
CA VAL A 354 6.58 -5.54 -2.19
C VAL A 354 5.11 -5.21 -2.46
N TYR A 355 4.51 -4.35 -1.63
CA TYR A 355 3.10 -3.98 -1.77
C TYR A 355 2.80 -3.34 -3.13
N ILE A 356 3.71 -2.51 -3.65
CA ILE A 356 3.48 -1.81 -4.91
C ILE A 356 3.72 -2.70 -6.13
N ILE A 357 4.67 -3.64 -6.10
CA ILE A 357 5.04 -4.38 -7.32
C ILE A 357 4.41 -5.78 -7.42
N HIS A 358 3.75 -6.31 -6.37
CA HIS A 358 3.30 -7.70 -6.40
C HIS A 358 2.17 -7.95 -7.39
N TYR A 359 1.21 -7.04 -7.48
CA TYR A 359 -0.04 -7.29 -8.21
C TYR A 359 0.12 -7.40 -9.74
N PRO A 360 1.02 -6.67 -10.38
CA PRO A 360 1.39 -6.96 -11.77
C PRO A 360 1.78 -8.42 -12.04
N PHE A 361 2.40 -9.10 -11.07
CA PHE A 361 2.74 -10.52 -11.16
C PHE A 361 1.53 -11.42 -10.85
N MET A 362 0.60 -10.96 -10.00
CA MET A 362 -0.68 -11.64 -9.81
C MET A 362 -1.49 -11.68 -11.11
N TYR A 363 -1.54 -10.58 -11.87
CA TYR A 363 -2.18 -10.58 -13.18
C TYR A 363 -1.57 -11.61 -14.14
N LEU A 364 -0.24 -11.77 -14.16
CA LEU A 364 0.40 -12.82 -14.95
C LEU A 364 0.02 -14.22 -14.44
N PHE A 365 -0.09 -14.40 -13.13
CA PHE A 365 -0.52 -15.65 -12.51
C PHE A 365 -1.97 -16.01 -12.89
N TYR A 366 -2.88 -15.04 -12.82
CA TYR A 366 -4.28 -15.22 -13.22
C TYR A 366 -4.37 -15.57 -14.72
N TYR A 367 -3.66 -14.82 -15.54
CA TYR A 367 -3.59 -15.11 -16.98
C TYR A 367 -3.04 -16.51 -17.26
N TRP A 368 -1.95 -16.91 -16.56
CA TRP A 368 -1.39 -18.25 -16.69
C TRP A 368 -2.42 -19.35 -16.32
N MET A 369 -3.20 -19.16 -15.25
CA MET A 369 -4.26 -20.09 -14.87
C MET A 369 -5.38 -20.16 -15.93
N MET A 370 -5.78 -19.01 -16.47
CA MET A 370 -6.82 -18.92 -17.51
C MET A 370 -6.43 -19.61 -18.83
N GLN A 371 -5.13 -19.75 -19.11
CA GLN A 371 -4.65 -20.49 -20.29
C GLN A 371 -4.69 -22.02 -20.11
N LYS A 372 -5.07 -22.52 -18.94
CA LYS A 372 -5.20 -23.96 -18.69
C LYS A 372 -6.58 -24.45 -19.11
N PRO A 373 -6.69 -25.70 -19.60
CA PRO A 373 -8.00 -26.30 -19.96
C PRO A 373 -9.00 -26.36 -18.80
N GLN A 374 -8.47 -26.45 -17.58
CA GLN A 374 -9.21 -26.40 -16.32
C GLN A 374 -8.42 -25.60 -15.30
N CYS A 375 -9.11 -24.98 -14.34
CA CYS A 375 -8.43 -24.29 -13.23
C CYS A 375 -7.50 -25.27 -12.53
N PRO A 376 -6.19 -24.98 -12.42
CA PRO A 376 -5.25 -25.87 -11.76
C PRO A 376 -5.57 -25.99 -10.26
N THR A 377 -5.28 -27.15 -9.71
CA THR A 377 -5.28 -27.33 -8.24
C THR A 377 -4.16 -26.52 -7.61
N PHE A 378 -4.28 -26.23 -6.30
CA PHE A 378 -3.21 -25.53 -5.57
C PHE A 378 -1.88 -26.26 -5.66
N GLY A 379 -1.89 -27.60 -5.60
CA GLY A 379 -0.66 -28.42 -5.70
C GLY A 379 0.05 -28.24 -7.06
N GLU A 380 -0.71 -28.16 -8.15
CA GLU A 380 -0.17 -27.93 -9.51
C GLU A 380 0.35 -26.50 -9.68
N ALA A 381 -0.28 -25.52 -9.03
CA ALA A 381 0.13 -24.12 -9.08
C ALA A 381 1.29 -23.80 -8.10
N LEU A 382 1.54 -24.61 -7.09
CA LEU A 382 2.50 -24.36 -6.02
C LEU A 382 3.91 -23.95 -6.52
N PRO A 383 4.50 -24.61 -7.53
CA PRO A 383 5.81 -24.20 -8.05
C PRO A 383 5.78 -22.76 -8.63
N VAL A 384 4.72 -22.41 -9.36
CA VAL A 384 4.53 -21.08 -9.96
C VAL A 384 4.34 -20.04 -8.86
N VAL A 385 3.51 -20.33 -7.86
CA VAL A 385 3.28 -19.48 -6.68
C VAL A 385 4.58 -19.23 -5.92
N ALA A 386 5.38 -20.28 -5.69
CA ALA A 386 6.67 -20.15 -5.00
C ALA A 386 7.65 -19.25 -5.77
N ILE A 387 7.80 -19.47 -7.08
CA ILE A 387 8.65 -18.64 -7.95
C ILE A 387 8.17 -17.19 -7.93
N LEU A 388 6.87 -16.97 -8.00
CA LEU A 388 6.27 -15.64 -7.99
C LEU A 388 6.56 -14.92 -6.66
N ILE A 389 6.29 -15.53 -5.51
CA ILE A 389 6.52 -14.91 -4.19
C ILE A 389 8.00 -14.58 -4.02
N ILE A 390 8.90 -15.52 -4.30
CA ILE A 390 10.34 -15.31 -4.19
C ILE A 390 10.79 -14.22 -5.17
N GLY A 391 10.32 -14.29 -6.41
CA GLY A 391 10.64 -13.31 -7.46
C GLY A 391 10.21 -11.89 -7.08
N VAL A 392 9.00 -11.73 -6.54
CA VAL A 392 8.50 -10.43 -6.07
C VAL A 392 9.36 -9.89 -4.92
N ILE A 393 9.74 -10.73 -3.94
CA ILE A 393 10.59 -10.30 -2.81
C ILE A 393 11.97 -9.86 -3.31
N VAL A 394 12.58 -10.65 -4.17
CA VAL A 394 13.91 -10.35 -4.74
C VAL A 394 13.86 -9.06 -5.57
N LEU A 395 12.87 -8.95 -6.46
CA LEU A 395 12.71 -7.76 -7.30
C LEU A 395 12.39 -6.51 -6.46
N ALA A 396 11.55 -6.63 -5.43
CA ALA A 396 11.26 -5.53 -4.50
C ALA A 396 12.53 -5.03 -3.81
N TYR A 397 13.39 -5.93 -3.37
CA TYR A 397 14.67 -5.57 -2.75
C TYR A 397 15.62 -4.91 -3.75
N ILE A 398 15.72 -5.41 -4.97
CA ILE A 398 16.51 -4.81 -6.05
C ILE A 398 16.03 -3.40 -6.34
N ILE A 399 14.73 -3.22 -6.55
CA ILE A 399 14.11 -1.92 -6.84
C ILE A 399 14.33 -0.96 -5.66
N LEU A 400 14.16 -1.42 -4.42
CA LEU A 400 14.43 -0.62 -3.23
C LEU A 400 15.85 -0.04 -3.26
N LYS A 401 16.85 -0.90 -3.48
CA LYS A 401 18.26 -0.52 -3.37
C LYS A 401 18.77 0.27 -4.58
N LEU A 402 18.37 -0.10 -5.79
CA LEU A 402 18.88 0.50 -7.02
C LEU A 402 18.08 1.71 -7.51
N TYR A 403 16.80 1.83 -7.12
CA TYR A 403 15.93 2.89 -7.60
C TYR A 403 15.33 3.72 -6.46
N ASP A 404 14.54 3.13 -5.55
CA ASP A 404 13.74 3.89 -4.59
C ASP A 404 14.61 4.72 -3.62
N GLU A 405 15.58 4.08 -2.95
CA GLU A 405 16.47 4.79 -2.02
C GLU A 405 17.32 5.87 -2.71
N PRO A 406 17.96 5.63 -3.88
CA PRO A 406 18.72 6.67 -4.58
C PRO A 406 17.83 7.85 -5.02
N VAL A 407 16.66 7.55 -5.62
CA VAL A 407 15.73 8.58 -6.10
C VAL A 407 15.20 9.42 -4.95
N ARG A 408 14.76 8.80 -3.87
CA ARG A 408 14.28 9.52 -2.67
C ARG A 408 15.36 10.41 -2.06
N ARG A 409 16.61 9.92 -1.97
CA ARG A 409 17.74 10.71 -1.48
C ARG A 409 18.02 11.91 -2.36
N TRP A 410 18.01 11.73 -3.68
CA TRP A 410 18.24 12.81 -4.62
C TRP A 410 17.12 13.86 -4.58
N LEU A 411 15.84 13.43 -4.57
CA LEU A 411 14.69 14.33 -4.46
C LEU A 411 14.71 15.08 -3.12
N ALA A 412 15.02 14.40 -2.01
CA ALA A 412 15.11 15.04 -0.71
C ALA A 412 16.21 16.13 -0.69
N LYS A 413 17.40 15.85 -1.23
CA LYS A 413 18.48 16.82 -1.34
C LYS A 413 18.09 18.03 -2.19
N LYS A 414 17.27 17.84 -3.24
CA LYS A 414 16.87 18.92 -4.15
C LYS A 414 15.73 19.77 -3.60
N PHE A 415 14.73 19.17 -2.95
CA PHE A 415 13.48 19.83 -2.59
C PHE A 415 13.26 20.05 -1.10
N ILE A 416 13.96 19.33 -0.23
CA ILE A 416 13.90 19.55 1.21
C ILE A 416 15.15 20.34 1.59
N LYS A 417 15.03 21.66 1.66
CA LYS A 417 16.08 22.50 2.25
C LYS A 417 16.15 22.19 3.75
N ALA A 418 17.39 22.02 4.25
CA ALA A 418 17.67 21.83 5.67
C ALA A 418 17.17 23.03 6.51
#